data_94921c27c757ca34bc1575df9692dbb5
#
_entry.id   94921c27c757ca34bc1575df9692dbb5
#
_cell.length_a   1.000
_cell.length_b   1.000
_cell.length_c   1.000
_cell.angle_alpha   90.00
_cell.angle_beta   90.00
_cell.angle_gamma   90.00
#
_symmetry.space_group_name_H-M   'P 1'
#
loop_
_entity.id
_entity.type
_entity.pdbx_description
1 polymer ?
#
loop_
_entity_poly.entity_id
_entity_poly.type
_entity_poly.pdbx_seq_one_letter_code
_entity_poly.pdbx_strand_id
1 'polypeptide(L)'
;MYSLRDRQKKFQAALLAISTNETPNGLAVYRNNVRGNLTLTLKLAFPATLKLIGEDCFHAYAEQFVLAQPPRNADLHLYGEAFPAYLAASALAGQLPYLADVAWLDWAVHHALHAAETPPLDPQTLAHAPESFSFIGHPSLWLLALRRDAQAIWAAVLEEDDNRLAGILPDDSVAPLIILRPRGSLEIIELSPAMFDLALTLESGFPLDPALAVIGEEEAAQALGLLLSYGLFSGITPKATEELPCPPR
;
A
#
# COMPACT_ATOMS: atom_id res chain seq x y z
N MET A 1 -28.47 30.15 5.75
CA MET A 1 -27.26 30.24 6.60
C MET A 1 -26.42 28.98 6.31
N TYR A 2 -25.23 29.10 5.71
CA TYR A 2 -24.39 27.93 5.41
C TYR A 2 -23.91 27.29 6.71
N SER A 3 -23.94 25.96 6.81
CA SER A 3 -23.41 25.21 7.95
C SER A 3 -21.89 25.41 8.07
N LEU A 4 -21.32 25.19 9.26
CA LEU A 4 -19.86 25.23 9.47
C LEU A 4 -19.16 24.26 8.50
N ARG A 5 -19.74 23.10 8.28
CA ARG A 5 -19.26 22.06 7.36
C ARG A 5 -19.21 22.57 5.89
N ASP A 6 -20.20 23.35 5.46
CA ASP A 6 -20.22 23.92 4.11
C ASP A 6 -19.16 25.00 3.92
N ARG A 7 -18.91 25.79 4.98
CA ARG A 7 -17.83 26.78 4.99
C ARG A 7 -16.46 26.13 4.93
N GLN A 8 -16.25 25.05 5.69
CA GLN A 8 -15.02 24.28 5.68
C GLN A 8 -14.76 23.63 4.31
N LYS A 9 -15.78 23.01 3.69
CA LYS A 9 -15.68 22.44 2.32
C LYS A 9 -15.34 23.50 1.28
N LYS A 10 -16.00 24.68 1.33
CA LYS A 10 -15.70 25.80 0.42
C LYS A 10 -14.29 26.34 0.62
N PHE A 11 -13.82 26.45 1.86
CA PHE A 11 -12.47 26.87 2.17
C PHE A 11 -11.43 25.86 1.67
N GLN A 12 -11.64 24.56 1.92
CA GLN A 12 -10.81 23.48 1.40
C GLN A 12 -10.75 23.49 -0.14
N ALA A 13 -11.89 23.64 -0.81
CA ALA A 13 -11.95 23.73 -2.26
C ALA A 13 -11.19 24.97 -2.79
N ALA A 14 -11.27 26.11 -2.09
CA ALA A 14 -10.54 27.33 -2.46
C ALA A 14 -9.02 27.20 -2.27
N LEU A 15 -8.56 26.40 -1.30
CA LEU A 15 -7.13 26.15 -1.09
C LEU A 15 -6.50 25.31 -2.19
N LEU A 16 -7.27 24.40 -2.78
CA LEU A 16 -6.80 23.43 -3.79
C LEU A 16 -7.09 23.91 -5.24
N ALA A 17 -7.89 24.97 -5.40
CA ALA A 17 -8.22 25.52 -6.71
C ALA A 17 -6.99 26.08 -7.43
N ILE A 18 -6.99 25.96 -8.76
CA ILE A 18 -6.02 26.65 -9.64
C ILE A 18 -6.18 28.16 -9.44
N SER A 19 -5.05 28.89 -9.30
CA SER A 19 -5.03 30.33 -9.03
C SER A 19 -5.83 31.11 -10.08
N THR A 20 -6.87 31.82 -9.64
CA THR A 20 -7.48 32.90 -10.42
C THR A 20 -6.93 34.23 -9.90
N ASN A 21 -6.79 35.22 -10.77
CA ASN A 21 -6.18 36.54 -10.47
C ASN A 21 -6.88 37.35 -9.34
N GLU A 22 -7.96 36.85 -8.79
CA GLU A 22 -8.77 37.54 -7.76
C GLU A 22 -8.60 36.97 -6.34
N THR A 23 -7.55 36.16 -6.09
CA THR A 23 -7.39 35.55 -4.76
C THR A 23 -6.78 36.55 -3.76
N PRO A 24 -7.37 36.78 -2.57
CA PRO A 24 -6.77 37.60 -1.53
C PRO A 24 -5.36 37.12 -1.20
N ASN A 25 -4.38 38.03 -1.07
CA ASN A 25 -2.96 37.71 -0.85
C ASN A 25 -2.73 36.68 0.28
N GLY A 26 -3.49 36.74 1.37
CA GLY A 26 -3.37 35.77 2.48
C GLY A 26 -3.77 34.34 2.10
N LEU A 27 -4.76 34.17 1.25
CA LEU A 27 -5.22 32.84 0.81
C LEU A 27 -4.21 32.22 -0.20
N ALA A 28 -3.55 33.03 -1.00
CA ALA A 28 -2.51 32.57 -1.94
C ALA A 28 -1.31 31.99 -1.20
N VAL A 29 -0.82 32.67 -0.15
CA VAL A 29 0.28 32.18 0.70
C VAL A 29 -0.10 30.86 1.38
N TYR A 30 -1.30 30.81 1.96
CA TYR A 30 -1.77 29.59 2.64
C TYR A 30 -1.91 28.40 1.66
N ARG A 31 -2.40 28.65 0.45
CA ARG A 31 -2.48 27.66 -0.64
C ARG A 31 -1.12 27.10 -1.03
N ASN A 32 -0.13 27.99 -1.20
CA ASN A 32 1.22 27.57 -1.53
C ASN A 32 1.83 26.71 -0.41
N ASN A 33 1.60 27.08 0.86
CA ASN A 33 2.06 26.28 2.00
C ASN A 33 1.40 24.90 2.04
N VAL A 34 0.08 24.81 1.81
CA VAL A 34 -0.63 23.52 1.76
C VAL A 34 -0.07 22.63 0.63
N ARG A 35 0.10 23.18 -0.57
CA ARG A 35 0.65 22.44 -1.70
C ARG A 35 2.10 22.00 -1.45
N GLY A 36 2.93 22.89 -0.92
CA GLY A 36 4.30 22.59 -0.55
C GLY A 36 4.40 21.46 0.47
N ASN A 37 3.54 21.48 1.50
CA ASN A 37 3.49 20.41 2.49
C ASN A 37 3.03 19.07 1.89
N LEU A 38 2.04 19.06 0.99
CA LEU A 38 1.59 17.84 0.31
C LEU A 38 2.67 17.27 -0.62
N THR A 39 3.37 18.14 -1.36
CA THR A 39 4.50 17.73 -2.18
C THR A 39 5.65 17.17 -1.33
N LEU A 40 5.93 17.78 -0.17
CA LEU A 40 6.92 17.26 0.78
C LEU A 40 6.49 15.90 1.34
N THR A 41 5.21 15.73 1.66
CA THR A 41 4.67 14.43 2.10
C THR A 41 4.92 13.35 1.06
N LEU A 42 4.67 13.62 -0.22
CA LEU A 42 4.97 12.69 -1.31
C LEU A 42 6.48 12.40 -1.41
N LYS A 43 7.36 13.40 -1.29
CA LYS A 43 8.81 13.18 -1.29
C LYS A 43 9.26 12.23 -0.18
N LEU A 44 8.66 12.34 1.01
CA LEU A 44 8.97 11.47 2.14
C LEU A 44 8.41 10.06 1.98
N ALA A 45 7.25 9.93 1.34
CA ALA A 45 6.62 8.63 1.12
C ALA A 45 7.22 7.84 -0.05
N PHE A 46 7.88 8.53 -1.03
CA PHE A 46 8.36 7.95 -2.28
C PHE A 46 9.86 8.20 -2.51
N PRO A 47 10.76 7.81 -1.59
CA PRO A 47 12.18 8.16 -1.67
C PRO A 47 12.93 7.50 -2.83
N ALA A 48 12.65 6.23 -3.17
CA ALA A 48 13.29 5.57 -4.30
C ALA A 48 12.76 6.13 -5.63
N THR A 49 11.46 6.37 -5.73
CA THR A 49 10.84 7.02 -6.88
C THR A 49 11.46 8.41 -7.14
N LEU A 50 11.62 9.21 -6.07
CA LEU A 50 12.26 10.53 -6.14
C LEU A 50 13.70 10.45 -6.69
N LYS A 51 14.52 9.54 -6.15
CA LYS A 51 15.90 9.34 -6.61
C LYS A 51 15.95 8.87 -8.06
N LEU A 52 15.03 8.00 -8.46
CA LEU A 52 14.99 7.37 -9.77
C LEU A 52 14.70 8.36 -10.90
N ILE A 53 13.75 9.29 -10.70
CA ILE A 53 13.36 10.28 -11.73
C ILE A 53 13.98 11.67 -11.52
N GLY A 54 14.65 11.87 -10.39
CA GLY A 54 15.26 13.15 -10.03
C GLY A 54 14.28 14.17 -9.45
N GLU A 55 14.83 15.14 -8.70
CA GLU A 55 14.04 16.06 -7.87
C GLU A 55 13.09 16.93 -8.68
N ASP A 56 13.56 17.52 -9.79
CA ASP A 56 12.75 18.44 -10.61
C ASP A 56 11.58 17.71 -11.28
N CYS A 57 11.84 16.52 -11.81
CA CYS A 57 10.83 15.71 -12.46
C CYS A 57 9.80 15.22 -11.42
N PHE A 58 10.26 14.70 -10.28
CA PHE A 58 9.37 14.29 -9.20
C PHE A 58 8.48 15.44 -8.72
N HIS A 59 9.08 16.63 -8.50
CA HIS A 59 8.34 17.81 -8.06
C HIS A 59 7.22 18.18 -9.05
N ALA A 60 7.51 18.18 -10.35
CA ALA A 60 6.51 18.50 -11.37
C ALA A 60 5.33 17.51 -11.36
N TYR A 61 5.59 16.19 -11.24
CA TYR A 61 4.53 15.17 -11.15
C TYR A 61 3.78 15.23 -9.82
N ALA A 62 4.47 15.46 -8.71
CA ALA A 62 3.86 15.61 -7.40
C ALA A 62 2.93 16.82 -7.33
N GLU A 63 3.31 17.97 -7.87
CA GLU A 63 2.44 19.16 -7.95
C GLU A 63 1.17 18.88 -8.78
N GLN A 64 1.32 18.24 -9.94
CA GLN A 64 0.17 17.85 -10.77
C GLN A 64 -0.75 16.87 -10.04
N PHE A 65 -0.18 15.89 -9.34
CA PHE A 65 -0.94 14.94 -8.55
C PHE A 65 -1.70 15.63 -7.41
N VAL A 66 -1.06 16.55 -6.67
CA VAL A 66 -1.71 17.32 -5.60
C VAL A 66 -2.91 18.11 -6.11
N LEU A 67 -2.85 18.64 -7.34
CA LEU A 67 -3.97 19.34 -7.96
C LEU A 67 -5.09 18.39 -8.41
N ALA A 68 -4.74 17.22 -8.93
CA ALA A 68 -5.69 16.24 -9.44
C ALA A 68 -6.34 15.41 -8.33
N GLN A 69 -5.59 15.12 -7.25
CA GLN A 69 -5.97 14.22 -6.17
C GLN A 69 -5.76 14.91 -4.80
N PRO A 70 -6.63 15.86 -4.43
CA PRO A 70 -6.53 16.51 -3.12
C PRO A 70 -6.78 15.53 -1.97
N PRO A 71 -6.17 15.76 -0.80
CA PRO A 71 -6.31 14.88 0.35
C PRO A 71 -7.78 14.77 0.79
N ARG A 72 -8.23 13.55 1.05
CA ARG A 72 -9.58 13.26 1.55
C ARG A 72 -9.60 13.07 3.06
N ASN A 73 -8.43 12.87 3.66
CA ASN A 73 -8.23 12.70 5.10
C ASN A 73 -7.30 13.79 5.63
N ALA A 74 -7.40 14.08 6.93
CA ALA A 74 -6.48 14.96 7.64
C ALA A 74 -5.14 14.28 7.97
N ASP A 75 -5.12 12.95 7.97
CA ASP A 75 -3.90 12.16 8.17
C ASP A 75 -3.07 12.13 6.87
N LEU A 76 -1.94 12.82 6.91
CA LEU A 76 -1.03 12.92 5.76
C LEU A 76 -0.24 11.63 5.51
N HIS A 77 -0.13 10.72 6.48
CA HIS A 77 0.49 9.41 6.25
C HIS A 77 -0.32 8.54 5.28
N LEU A 78 -1.62 8.85 5.12
CA LEU A 78 -2.49 8.20 4.16
C LEU A 78 -2.55 8.93 2.80
N TYR A 79 -1.77 10.01 2.65
CA TYR A 79 -1.77 10.78 1.41
C TYR A 79 -0.67 10.31 0.46
N GLY A 80 -1.05 9.75 -0.68
CA GLY A 80 -0.13 9.26 -1.72
C GLY A 80 -0.48 7.88 -2.29
N GLU A 81 -1.45 7.15 -1.70
CA GLU A 81 -1.85 5.81 -2.16
C GLU A 81 -2.12 5.73 -3.67
N ALA A 82 -2.73 6.75 -4.26
CA ALA A 82 -3.02 6.78 -5.69
C ALA A 82 -1.84 7.27 -6.56
N PHE A 83 -0.71 7.68 -5.97
CA PHE A 83 0.42 8.23 -6.72
C PHE A 83 1.12 7.20 -7.62
N PRO A 84 1.34 5.93 -7.20
CA PRO A 84 1.87 4.90 -8.10
C PRO A 84 1.01 4.68 -9.35
N ALA A 85 -0.31 4.59 -9.18
CA ALA A 85 -1.25 4.46 -10.30
C ALA A 85 -1.27 5.72 -11.20
N TYR A 86 -1.10 6.90 -10.62
CA TYR A 86 -0.96 8.14 -11.38
C TYR A 86 0.32 8.15 -12.23
N LEU A 87 1.45 7.67 -11.69
CA LEU A 87 2.70 7.51 -12.44
C LEU A 87 2.57 6.47 -13.55
N ALA A 88 1.88 5.35 -13.30
CA ALA A 88 1.60 4.33 -14.31
C ALA A 88 0.85 4.87 -15.53
N ALA A 89 -0.03 5.86 -15.33
CA ALA A 89 -0.79 6.51 -16.40
C ALA A 89 -0.02 7.68 -17.06
N SER A 90 1.19 8.00 -16.60
CA SER A 90 1.97 9.13 -17.09
C SER A 90 2.84 8.77 -18.30
N ALA A 91 3.40 9.78 -18.96
CA ALA A 91 4.35 9.59 -20.05
C ALA A 91 5.67 8.92 -19.60
N LEU A 92 5.99 8.94 -18.31
CA LEU A 92 7.17 8.27 -17.76
C LEU A 92 7.06 6.75 -17.84
N ALA A 93 5.86 6.17 -17.75
CA ALA A 93 5.65 4.72 -17.80
C ALA A 93 6.19 4.08 -19.10
N GLY A 94 6.16 4.82 -20.22
CA GLY A 94 6.73 4.35 -21.48
C GLY A 94 8.26 4.34 -21.52
N GLN A 95 8.93 5.13 -20.67
CA GLN A 95 10.39 5.24 -20.59
C GLN A 95 10.95 4.40 -19.44
N LEU A 96 10.22 4.32 -18.34
CA LEU A 96 10.57 3.60 -17.10
C LEU A 96 9.42 2.66 -16.72
N PRO A 97 9.31 1.48 -17.36
CA PRO A 97 8.16 0.58 -17.17
C PRO A 97 8.05 0.01 -15.75
N TYR A 98 9.14 0.05 -14.98
CA TYR A 98 9.20 -0.37 -13.57
C TYR A 98 8.86 0.76 -12.57
N LEU A 99 8.70 2.00 -13.02
CA LEU A 99 8.55 3.16 -12.14
C LEU A 99 7.33 3.06 -11.21
N ALA A 100 6.21 2.60 -11.73
CA ALA A 100 5.00 2.44 -10.94
C ALA A 100 5.17 1.36 -9.85
N ASP A 101 5.87 0.28 -10.18
CA ASP A 101 6.13 -0.82 -9.24
C ASP A 101 7.11 -0.40 -8.14
N VAL A 102 8.14 0.37 -8.49
CA VAL A 102 9.03 1.02 -7.50
C VAL A 102 8.24 1.95 -6.58
N ALA A 103 7.30 2.73 -7.13
CA ALA A 103 6.45 3.60 -6.32
C ALA A 103 5.49 2.81 -5.43
N TRP A 104 4.97 1.66 -5.88
CA TRP A 104 4.17 0.78 -5.01
C TRP A 104 4.99 0.21 -3.85
N LEU A 105 6.26 -0.14 -4.07
CA LEU A 105 7.17 -0.56 -2.98
C LEU A 105 7.42 0.57 -1.99
N ASP A 106 7.71 1.79 -2.47
CA ASP A 106 7.85 2.96 -1.61
C ASP A 106 6.61 3.15 -0.73
N TRP A 107 5.42 3.08 -1.35
CA TRP A 107 4.15 3.26 -0.63
C TRP A 107 3.89 2.16 0.41
N ALA A 108 4.10 0.90 0.05
CA ALA A 108 3.90 -0.22 0.97
C ALA A 108 4.85 -0.16 2.17
N VAL A 109 6.11 0.20 1.92
CA VAL A 109 7.11 0.41 2.99
C VAL A 109 6.73 1.59 3.86
N HIS A 110 6.35 2.73 3.27
CA HIS A 110 5.88 3.90 4.01
C HIS A 110 4.70 3.54 4.92
N HIS A 111 3.70 2.85 4.39
CA HIS A 111 2.52 2.43 5.16
C HIS A 111 2.91 1.45 6.27
N ALA A 112 3.74 0.44 6.00
CA ALA A 112 4.17 -0.54 6.98
C ALA A 112 4.94 0.11 8.16
N LEU A 113 5.75 1.14 7.87
CA LEU A 113 6.49 1.88 8.88
C LEU A 113 5.60 2.75 9.78
N HIS A 114 4.47 3.25 9.26
CA HIS A 114 3.54 4.11 10.00
C HIS A 114 2.31 3.38 10.54
N ALA A 115 2.17 2.09 10.23
CA ALA A 115 1.09 1.27 10.77
C ALA A 115 1.16 1.16 12.30
N ALA A 116 -0.01 1.00 12.93
CA ALA A 116 -0.09 0.79 14.37
C ALA A 116 0.72 -0.43 14.80
N GLU A 117 1.46 -0.30 15.90
CA GLU A 117 2.16 -1.44 16.48
C GLU A 117 1.15 -2.44 17.05
N THR A 118 1.17 -3.62 16.48
CA THR A 118 0.26 -4.72 16.85
C THR A 118 1.10 -5.99 16.93
N PRO A 119 0.97 -6.82 17.97
CA PRO A 119 1.66 -8.09 18.00
C PRO A 119 1.07 -9.03 16.93
N PRO A 120 1.88 -9.89 16.31
CA PRO A 120 1.36 -10.94 15.44
C PRO A 120 0.51 -11.94 16.26
N LEU A 121 -0.41 -12.58 15.56
CA LEU A 121 -1.27 -13.62 16.15
C LEU A 121 -0.42 -14.72 16.78
N ASP A 122 -0.71 -15.03 18.07
CA ASP A 122 -0.15 -16.21 18.72
C ASP A 122 -0.81 -17.47 18.12
N PRO A 123 -0.03 -18.38 17.49
CA PRO A 123 -0.57 -19.61 16.92
C PRO A 123 -1.33 -20.48 17.93
N GLN A 124 -1.04 -20.37 19.22
CA GLN A 124 -1.78 -21.10 20.27
C GLN A 124 -3.26 -20.68 20.35
N THR A 125 -3.58 -19.47 19.92
CA THR A 125 -4.97 -18.98 19.83
C THR A 125 -5.83 -19.86 18.92
N LEU A 126 -5.22 -20.45 17.87
CA LEU A 126 -5.93 -21.30 16.91
C LEU A 126 -6.43 -22.61 17.53
N ALA A 127 -5.78 -23.11 18.60
CA ALA A 127 -6.24 -24.29 19.31
C ALA A 127 -7.62 -24.12 20.00
N HIS A 128 -8.04 -22.86 20.20
CA HIS A 128 -9.29 -22.50 20.84
C HIS A 128 -10.18 -21.68 19.89
N ALA A 129 -9.86 -21.67 18.60
CA ALA A 129 -10.63 -20.94 17.60
C ALA A 129 -12.05 -21.54 17.43
N PRO A 130 -13.04 -20.71 17.07
CA PRO A 130 -14.36 -21.20 16.67
C PRO A 130 -14.26 -22.16 15.45
N GLU A 131 -15.28 -23.00 15.24
CA GLU A 131 -15.34 -23.90 14.07
C GLU A 131 -15.24 -23.14 12.74
N SER A 132 -15.76 -21.92 12.66
CA SER A 132 -15.62 -21.04 11.50
C SER A 132 -15.10 -19.68 11.93
N PHE A 133 -13.96 -19.28 11.36
CA PHE A 133 -13.36 -17.97 11.59
C PHE A 133 -12.64 -17.47 10.35
N SER A 134 -12.36 -16.18 10.34
CA SER A 134 -11.49 -15.54 9.36
C SER A 134 -10.32 -14.88 10.07
N PHE A 135 -9.18 -14.78 9.40
CA PHE A 135 -8.04 -14.04 9.92
C PHE A 135 -8.27 -12.53 9.82
N ILE A 136 -7.61 -11.80 10.72
CA ILE A 136 -7.47 -10.35 10.67
C ILE A 136 -6.04 -10.07 10.24
N GLY A 137 -5.85 -9.45 9.08
CA GLY A 137 -4.54 -9.06 8.58
C GLY A 137 -3.78 -8.18 9.56
N HIS A 138 -2.46 -8.29 9.56
CA HIS A 138 -1.64 -7.39 10.36
C HIS A 138 -1.72 -5.97 9.79
N PRO A 139 -1.86 -4.90 10.61
CA PRO A 139 -2.04 -3.52 10.11
C PRO A 139 -0.95 -3.02 9.17
N SER A 140 0.26 -3.56 9.28
CA SER A 140 1.39 -3.22 8.40
C SER A 140 1.49 -4.07 7.13
N LEU A 141 0.58 -5.03 6.93
CA LEU A 141 0.66 -5.97 5.81
C LEU A 141 0.30 -5.29 4.49
N TRP A 142 1.14 -5.51 3.49
CA TRP A 142 0.86 -5.25 2.08
C TRP A 142 1.19 -6.48 1.24
N LEU A 143 0.29 -6.81 0.32
CA LEU A 143 0.42 -7.87 -0.66
C LEU A 143 0.53 -7.21 -2.04
N LEU A 144 1.67 -7.36 -2.71
CA LEU A 144 1.96 -6.74 -4.00
C LEU A 144 2.43 -7.79 -5.00
N ALA A 145 1.92 -7.72 -6.21
CA ALA A 145 2.40 -8.50 -7.35
C ALA A 145 3.03 -7.52 -8.34
N LEU A 146 4.35 -7.42 -8.32
CA LEU A 146 5.13 -6.41 -9.04
C LEU A 146 6.08 -7.07 -10.04
N ARG A 147 6.63 -6.28 -10.97
CA ARG A 147 7.74 -6.72 -11.82
C ARG A 147 8.92 -7.16 -10.95
N ARG A 148 9.54 -8.26 -11.31
CA ARG A 148 10.65 -8.84 -10.54
C ARG A 148 11.86 -7.92 -10.44
N ASP A 149 12.15 -7.15 -11.51
CA ASP A 149 13.25 -6.19 -11.52
C ASP A 149 13.01 -4.98 -10.59
N ALA A 150 11.75 -4.64 -10.31
CA ALA A 150 11.41 -3.45 -9.53
C ALA A 150 11.96 -3.48 -8.10
N GLN A 151 11.94 -4.63 -7.41
CA GLN A 151 12.48 -4.74 -6.06
C GLN A 151 14.00 -4.53 -6.03
N ALA A 152 14.72 -5.12 -7.00
CA ALA A 152 16.17 -4.96 -7.10
C ALA A 152 16.55 -3.51 -7.43
N ILE A 153 15.80 -2.86 -8.33
CA ILE A 153 15.96 -1.43 -8.67
C ILE A 153 15.71 -0.56 -7.44
N TRP A 154 14.59 -0.79 -6.74
CA TRP A 154 14.22 -0.07 -5.52
C TRP A 154 15.34 -0.12 -4.47
N ALA A 155 15.88 -1.31 -4.19
CA ALA A 155 16.95 -1.49 -3.23
C ALA A 155 18.25 -0.78 -3.67
N ALA A 156 18.68 -0.98 -4.93
CA ALA A 156 19.90 -0.37 -5.47
C ALA A 156 19.84 1.17 -5.45
N VAL A 157 18.68 1.74 -5.78
CA VAL A 157 18.48 3.19 -5.78
C VAL A 157 18.52 3.77 -4.36
N LEU A 158 17.95 3.09 -3.36
CA LEU A 158 18.01 3.54 -1.97
C LEU A 158 19.42 3.43 -1.37
N GLU A 159 20.15 2.37 -1.71
CA GLU A 159 21.54 2.15 -1.31
C GLU A 159 22.55 3.04 -2.05
N GLU A 160 22.10 3.79 -3.09
CA GLU A 160 22.95 4.61 -3.98
C GLU A 160 24.07 3.79 -4.64
N ASP A 161 23.77 2.53 -4.96
CA ASP A 161 24.71 1.61 -5.62
C ASP A 161 24.49 1.59 -7.14
N ASP A 162 25.16 2.52 -7.83
CA ASP A 162 25.09 2.65 -9.28
C ASP A 162 25.60 1.40 -10.01
N ASN A 163 26.57 0.68 -9.44
CA ASN A 163 27.10 -0.55 -10.05
C ASN A 163 26.06 -1.66 -10.00
N ARG A 164 25.39 -1.82 -8.86
CA ARG A 164 24.28 -2.76 -8.70
C ARG A 164 23.13 -2.40 -9.64
N LEU A 165 22.75 -1.12 -9.69
CA LEU A 165 21.69 -0.64 -10.58
C LEU A 165 22.00 -0.93 -12.05
N ALA A 166 23.21 -0.65 -12.51
CA ALA A 166 23.64 -0.92 -13.90
C ALA A 166 23.69 -2.42 -14.23
N GLY A 167 23.85 -3.28 -13.23
CA GLY A 167 23.87 -4.75 -13.39
C GLY A 167 22.50 -5.41 -13.40
N ILE A 168 21.41 -4.69 -13.10
CA ILE A 168 20.06 -5.26 -13.10
C ILE A 168 19.59 -5.45 -14.54
N LEU A 169 19.29 -6.69 -14.88
CA LEU A 169 18.68 -7.03 -16.18
C LEU A 169 17.17 -6.81 -16.10
N PRO A 170 16.55 -6.27 -17.16
CA PRO A 170 15.10 -6.15 -17.22
C PRO A 170 14.42 -7.52 -17.08
N ASP A 171 13.51 -7.63 -16.12
CA ASP A 171 12.72 -8.83 -15.88
C ASP A 171 11.26 -8.41 -15.57
N ASP A 172 10.39 -8.59 -16.55
CA ASP A 172 8.96 -8.25 -16.47
C ASP A 172 8.10 -9.39 -15.91
N SER A 173 8.71 -10.51 -15.52
CA SER A 173 7.98 -11.53 -14.77
C SER A 173 7.46 -10.98 -13.44
N VAL A 174 6.35 -11.53 -12.97
CA VAL A 174 5.72 -11.07 -11.74
C VAL A 174 6.35 -11.74 -10.53
N ALA A 175 6.76 -10.93 -9.55
CA ALA A 175 7.19 -11.37 -8.23
C ALA A 175 6.08 -11.05 -7.21
N PRO A 176 5.45 -12.07 -6.60
CA PRO A 176 4.52 -11.88 -5.51
C PRO A 176 5.28 -11.55 -4.22
N LEU A 177 5.01 -10.39 -3.63
CA LEU A 177 5.72 -9.88 -2.45
C LEU A 177 4.74 -9.64 -1.30
N ILE A 178 5.21 -9.90 -0.09
CA ILE A 178 4.64 -9.36 1.13
C ILE A 178 5.59 -8.34 1.73
N ILE A 179 5.03 -7.23 2.17
CA ILE A 179 5.72 -6.18 2.91
C ILE A 179 5.00 -6.03 4.24
N LEU A 180 5.74 -6.16 5.35
CA LEU A 180 5.15 -6.07 6.68
C LEU A 180 6.19 -5.71 7.74
N ARG A 181 5.71 -5.30 8.93
CA ARG A 181 6.54 -4.96 10.10
C ARG A 181 5.97 -5.59 11.39
N PRO A 182 5.94 -6.91 11.51
CA PRO A 182 5.18 -7.60 12.56
C PRO A 182 5.83 -7.49 13.94
N ARG A 183 7.14 -7.30 14.01
CA ARG A 183 7.94 -7.27 15.26
C ARG A 183 8.88 -6.06 15.30
N GLY A 184 8.46 -4.94 14.71
CA GLY A 184 9.27 -3.72 14.65
C GLY A 184 10.29 -3.67 13.52
N SER A 185 10.64 -4.80 12.89
CA SER A 185 11.51 -4.85 11.72
C SER A 185 10.70 -4.94 10.44
N LEU A 186 11.06 -4.11 9.46
CA LEU A 186 10.48 -4.18 8.12
C LEU A 186 11.00 -5.43 7.41
N GLU A 187 10.10 -6.20 6.86
CA GLU A 187 10.39 -7.40 6.07
C GLU A 187 9.75 -7.28 4.69
N ILE A 188 10.51 -7.64 3.65
CA ILE A 188 10.03 -7.75 2.27
C ILE A 188 10.36 -9.18 1.82
N ILE A 189 9.34 -9.99 1.58
CA ILE A 189 9.49 -11.42 1.35
C ILE A 189 8.80 -11.78 0.03
N GLU A 190 9.51 -12.46 -0.86
CA GLU A 190 8.91 -13.05 -2.05
C GLU A 190 8.24 -14.38 -1.70
N LEU A 191 7.00 -14.54 -2.12
CA LEU A 191 6.23 -15.77 -1.94
C LEU A 191 6.16 -16.58 -3.24
N SER A 192 5.87 -17.87 -3.13
CA SER A 192 5.38 -18.61 -4.28
C SER A 192 4.00 -18.09 -4.70
N PRO A 193 3.61 -18.21 -5.98
CA PRO A 193 2.27 -17.81 -6.43
C PRO A 193 1.14 -18.43 -5.60
N ALA A 194 1.23 -19.71 -5.26
CA ALA A 194 0.22 -20.41 -4.48
C ALA A 194 0.10 -19.85 -3.04
N MET A 195 1.25 -19.54 -2.41
CA MET A 195 1.24 -18.91 -1.07
C MET A 195 0.68 -17.50 -1.10
N PHE A 196 0.95 -16.74 -2.17
CA PHE A 196 0.43 -15.40 -2.35
C PHE A 196 -1.09 -15.40 -2.53
N ASP A 197 -1.61 -16.30 -3.35
CA ASP A 197 -3.06 -16.48 -3.55
C ASP A 197 -3.76 -16.89 -2.25
N LEU A 198 -3.14 -17.77 -1.46
CA LEU A 198 -3.64 -18.13 -0.14
C LEU A 198 -3.64 -16.91 0.79
N ALA A 199 -2.55 -16.15 0.84
CA ALA A 199 -2.44 -14.95 1.68
C ALA A 199 -3.51 -13.91 1.32
N LEU A 200 -3.74 -13.65 0.02
CA LEU A 200 -4.80 -12.76 -0.47
C LEU A 200 -6.19 -13.25 -0.06
N THR A 201 -6.44 -14.56 -0.20
CA THR A 201 -7.71 -15.17 0.15
C THR A 201 -8.01 -15.01 1.65
N LEU A 202 -7.03 -15.30 2.50
CA LEU A 202 -7.18 -15.20 3.95
C LEU A 202 -7.28 -13.74 4.42
N GLU A 203 -6.50 -12.83 3.82
CA GLU A 203 -6.55 -11.40 4.13
C GLU A 203 -7.90 -10.77 3.75
N SER A 204 -8.52 -11.22 2.66
CA SER A 204 -9.86 -10.77 2.25
C SER A 204 -10.98 -11.20 3.21
N GLY A 205 -10.65 -11.92 4.28
CA GLY A 205 -11.59 -12.41 5.27
C GLY A 205 -12.35 -13.67 4.85
N PHE A 206 -11.84 -14.42 3.89
CA PHE A 206 -12.40 -15.73 3.55
C PHE A 206 -12.18 -16.70 4.72
N PRO A 207 -13.14 -17.61 5.02
CA PRO A 207 -12.95 -18.63 6.05
C PRO A 207 -11.78 -19.56 5.73
N LEU A 208 -11.12 -20.06 6.78
CA LEU A 208 -9.92 -20.89 6.63
C LEU A 208 -10.20 -22.20 5.86
N ASP A 209 -11.21 -22.95 6.24
CA ASP A 209 -11.46 -24.29 5.69
C ASP A 209 -11.65 -24.30 4.17
N PRO A 210 -12.51 -23.44 3.58
CA PRO A 210 -12.64 -23.41 2.13
C PRO A 210 -11.39 -22.84 1.43
N ALA A 211 -10.60 -21.99 2.07
CA ALA A 211 -9.35 -21.48 1.51
C ALA A 211 -8.29 -22.58 1.39
N LEU A 212 -8.20 -23.46 2.39
CA LEU A 212 -7.27 -24.59 2.40
C LEU A 212 -7.66 -25.71 1.41
N ALA A 213 -8.96 -25.92 1.19
CA ALA A 213 -9.46 -26.96 0.29
C ALA A 213 -9.00 -26.83 -1.18
N VAL A 214 -8.55 -25.63 -1.57
CA VAL A 214 -8.12 -25.35 -2.96
C VAL A 214 -6.70 -25.87 -3.25
N ILE A 215 -5.83 -25.97 -2.24
CA ILE A 215 -4.37 -26.23 -2.43
C ILE A 215 -3.98 -27.68 -2.09
N GLY A 216 -4.81 -28.44 -1.40
CA GLY A 216 -4.47 -29.72 -0.81
C GLY A 216 -4.03 -29.59 0.65
N GLU A 217 -4.50 -30.51 1.52
CA GLU A 217 -4.40 -30.32 2.98
C GLU A 217 -2.95 -30.20 3.50
N GLU A 218 -2.02 -30.97 2.99
CA GLU A 218 -0.63 -30.98 3.50
C GLU A 218 0.15 -29.75 3.07
N GLU A 219 0.05 -29.35 1.80
CA GLU A 219 0.68 -28.14 1.26
C GLU A 219 0.06 -26.87 1.87
N ALA A 220 -1.25 -26.88 2.06
CA ALA A 220 -1.98 -25.78 2.68
C ALA A 220 -1.62 -25.58 4.16
N ALA A 221 -1.45 -26.65 4.92
CA ALA A 221 -1.01 -26.57 6.32
C ALA A 221 0.40 -26.02 6.44
N GLN A 222 1.31 -26.43 5.56
CA GLN A 222 2.69 -25.92 5.50
C GLN A 222 2.71 -24.44 5.12
N ALA A 223 1.97 -24.05 4.08
CA ALA A 223 1.86 -22.66 3.65
C ALA A 223 1.28 -21.76 4.75
N LEU A 224 0.20 -22.19 5.40
CA LEU A 224 -0.38 -21.46 6.53
C LEU A 224 0.60 -21.30 7.69
N GLY A 225 1.34 -22.38 8.04
CA GLY A 225 2.38 -22.32 9.07
C GLY A 225 3.45 -21.28 8.77
N LEU A 226 3.88 -21.18 7.50
CA LEU A 226 4.84 -20.15 7.06
C LEU A 226 4.24 -18.74 7.14
N LEU A 227 3.02 -18.51 6.64
CA LEU A 227 2.35 -17.22 6.71
C LEU A 227 2.17 -16.74 8.16
N LEU A 228 1.81 -17.65 9.08
CA LEU A 228 1.75 -17.35 10.50
C LEU A 228 3.13 -17.02 11.08
N SER A 229 4.18 -17.73 10.69
CA SER A 229 5.55 -17.48 11.16
C SER A 229 6.07 -16.11 10.72
N TYR A 230 5.70 -15.64 9.55
CA TYR A 230 5.98 -14.29 9.06
C TYR A 230 5.18 -13.22 9.82
N GLY A 231 4.11 -13.59 10.52
CA GLY A 231 3.28 -12.65 11.27
C GLY A 231 2.28 -11.89 10.42
N LEU A 232 1.75 -12.50 9.36
CA LEU A 232 0.78 -11.86 8.46
C LEU A 232 -0.51 -11.45 9.15
N PHE A 233 -0.86 -12.12 10.24
CA PHE A 233 -2.13 -11.92 10.92
C PHE A 233 -1.92 -11.38 12.33
N SER A 234 -2.86 -10.57 12.80
CA SER A 234 -2.89 -10.01 14.15
C SER A 234 -3.99 -10.61 15.03
N GLY A 235 -4.94 -11.34 14.44
CA GLY A 235 -6.05 -11.92 15.17
C GLY A 235 -6.94 -12.79 14.29
N ILE A 236 -8.02 -13.26 14.89
CA ILE A 236 -9.11 -13.98 14.23
C ILE A 236 -10.45 -13.36 14.61
N THR A 237 -11.44 -13.45 13.72
CA THR A 237 -12.82 -13.04 13.98
C THR A 237 -13.77 -14.22 13.72
N PRO A 238 -14.69 -14.54 14.65
CA PRO A 238 -15.72 -15.55 14.39
C PRO A 238 -16.55 -15.15 13.17
N LYS A 239 -16.83 -16.10 12.29
CA LYS A 239 -17.80 -15.90 11.22
C LYS A 239 -19.11 -16.56 11.64
N ALA A 240 -20.22 -15.80 11.60
CA ALA A 240 -21.53 -16.39 11.78
C ALA A 240 -21.74 -17.40 10.64
N THR A 241 -22.13 -18.63 11.00
CA THR A 241 -22.61 -19.60 10.02
C THR A 241 -23.87 -18.98 9.41
N GLU A 242 -23.79 -18.45 8.19
CA GLU A 242 -24.99 -18.11 7.42
C GLU A 242 -25.76 -19.42 7.23
N GLU A 243 -26.87 -19.56 7.92
CA GLU A 243 -27.87 -20.59 7.59
C GLU A 243 -28.23 -20.36 6.11
N LEU A 244 -27.83 -21.28 5.25
CA LEU A 244 -28.30 -21.35 3.88
C LEU A 244 -29.82 -21.24 3.90
N PRO A 245 -30.44 -20.28 3.19
CA PRO A 245 -31.88 -20.17 3.15
C PRO A 245 -32.44 -21.50 2.64
N CYS A 246 -33.31 -22.10 3.43
CA CYS A 246 -34.00 -23.35 3.09
C CYS A 246 -34.68 -23.17 1.71
N PRO A 247 -34.47 -24.06 0.72
CA PRO A 247 -35.12 -23.94 -0.57
C PRO A 247 -36.65 -23.94 -0.36
N PRO A 248 -37.40 -23.09 -1.09
CA PRO A 248 -38.84 -23.07 -1.01
C PRO A 248 -39.41 -24.44 -1.45
N ARG A 249 -40.33 -24.95 -0.66
CA ARG A 249 -41.09 -26.17 -0.97
C ARG A 249 -42.01 -25.98 -2.17
#